data_f0aba69a8df7c8865b37d5272263c57e
#
_entry.id   f0aba69a8df7c8865b37d5272263c57e
#
_cell.length_a   1.000
_cell.length_b   1.000
_cell.length_c   1.000
_cell.angle_alpha   90.00
_cell.angle_beta   90.00
_cell.angle_gamma   90.00
#
_symmetry.space_group_name_H-M   'P 1'
#
loop_
_entity.id
_entity.type
_entity.pdbx_description
1 polymer ?
#
loop_
_entity_poly.entity_id
_entity_poly.type
_entity_poly.pdbx_seq_one_letter_code
_entity_poly.pdbx_strand_id
1 'polypeptide(L)'
;MRNLNNHLHFDIAEAGLSPTKFQAGTFPPRFREHITVAHDGIDTNHVTANTDAELRIGDGQSLTGKDEVITFINRNLEPYRGYHVFMRALPELLRKRPKAQIVLLGGDGLSYGARPPEGKT
;
A
#
# COMPACT_ATOMS: atom_id res chain seq x y z
N MET A 1 -14.41 -19.94 10.41
CA MET A 1 -13.84 -20.56 9.18
C MET A 1 -12.88 -19.66 8.38
N ARG A 2 -12.28 -18.63 8.99
CA ARG A 2 -11.39 -17.68 8.26
C ARG A 2 -10.09 -18.30 7.67
N ASN A 3 -9.66 -19.44 8.18
CA ASN A 3 -8.38 -20.04 7.81
C ASN A 3 -8.50 -21.39 7.09
N LEU A 4 -9.71 -21.76 6.64
CA LEU A 4 -9.91 -23.08 6.02
C LEU A 4 -9.01 -23.30 4.80
N ASN A 5 -8.96 -22.30 3.91
CA ASN A 5 -8.10 -22.38 2.72
C ASN A 5 -6.61 -22.54 3.11
N ASN A 6 -6.15 -21.78 4.12
CA ASN A 6 -4.78 -21.90 4.59
C ASN A 6 -4.51 -23.31 5.17
N HIS A 7 -5.45 -23.88 5.93
CA HIS A 7 -5.30 -25.26 6.44
C HIS A 7 -5.18 -26.28 5.31
N LEU A 8 -6.05 -26.21 4.31
CA LEU A 8 -6.04 -27.14 3.18
C LEU A 8 -4.75 -27.00 2.37
N HIS A 9 -4.29 -25.79 2.11
CA HIS A 9 -3.05 -25.57 1.35
C HIS A 9 -1.81 -26.05 2.11
N PHE A 10 -1.74 -25.78 3.42
CA PHE A 10 -0.58 -26.20 4.22
C PHE A 10 -0.53 -27.70 4.49
N ASP A 11 -1.66 -28.38 4.49
CA ASP A 11 -1.69 -29.83 4.67
C ASP A 11 -1.07 -30.58 3.44
N ILE A 12 -0.95 -29.91 2.30
CA ILE A 12 -0.36 -30.45 1.07
C ILE A 12 0.95 -29.75 0.66
N ALA A 13 1.31 -28.64 1.30
CA ALA A 13 2.52 -27.90 0.99
C ALA A 13 3.71 -28.39 1.83
N GLU A 14 4.86 -28.58 1.21
CA GLU A 14 6.08 -28.98 1.90
C GLU A 14 6.70 -27.82 2.69
N ALA A 15 6.56 -26.58 2.21
CA ALA A 15 7.08 -25.37 2.84
C ALA A 15 6.25 -24.14 2.47
N GLY A 16 6.35 -23.09 3.29
CA GLY A 16 5.74 -21.80 3.04
C GLY A 16 6.78 -20.69 2.91
N LEU A 17 6.44 -19.66 2.14
CA LEU A 17 7.20 -18.43 2.05
C LEU A 17 6.30 -17.24 2.44
N SER A 18 6.84 -16.32 3.25
CA SER A 18 6.13 -15.11 3.65
C SER A 18 7.03 -13.89 3.56
N PRO A 19 6.58 -12.77 2.99
CA PRO A 19 7.40 -11.58 2.87
C PRO A 19 7.70 -10.89 4.19
N THR A 20 6.89 -11.12 5.23
CA THR A 20 7.09 -10.48 6.54
C THR A 20 6.80 -11.42 7.71
N LYS A 21 7.43 -11.15 8.85
CA LYS A 21 7.13 -11.84 10.11
C LYS A 21 5.68 -11.64 10.56
N PHE A 22 5.12 -10.45 10.29
CA PHE A 22 3.72 -10.15 10.59
C PHE A 22 2.79 -11.07 9.81
N GLN A 23 2.96 -11.19 8.51
CA GLN A 23 2.15 -12.08 7.67
C GLN A 23 2.33 -13.55 8.07
N ALA A 24 3.56 -14.01 8.27
CA ALA A 24 3.81 -15.36 8.80
C ALA A 24 3.09 -15.61 10.12
N GLY A 25 3.06 -14.60 11.01
CA GLY A 25 2.38 -14.65 12.29
C GLY A 25 0.86 -14.77 12.21
N THR A 26 0.23 -14.46 11.07
CA THR A 26 -1.22 -14.62 10.87
C THR A 26 -1.64 -16.05 10.61
N PHE A 27 -0.71 -16.94 10.25
CA PHE A 27 -0.98 -18.34 10.04
C PHE A 27 -1.10 -19.10 11.37
N PRO A 28 -1.85 -20.22 11.40
CA PRO A 28 -1.93 -21.07 12.59
C PRO A 28 -0.55 -21.51 13.07
N PRO A 29 -0.32 -21.61 14.40
CA PRO A 29 1.00 -21.91 14.97
C PRO A 29 1.69 -23.15 14.37
N ARG A 30 0.92 -24.20 14.09
CA ARG A 30 1.44 -25.46 13.53
C ARG A 30 2.13 -25.33 12.17
N PHE A 31 1.83 -24.25 11.43
CA PHE A 31 2.42 -24.03 10.10
C PHE A 31 3.62 -23.08 10.14
N ARG A 32 3.74 -22.27 11.20
CA ARG A 32 4.75 -21.20 11.25
C ARG A 32 6.19 -21.72 11.19
N GLU A 33 6.43 -22.89 11.72
CA GLU A 33 7.74 -23.54 11.71
C GLU A 33 8.20 -23.93 10.30
N HIS A 34 7.24 -24.11 9.39
CA HIS A 34 7.49 -24.43 7.99
C HIS A 34 7.50 -23.19 7.08
N ILE A 35 7.35 -21.97 7.65
CA ILE A 35 7.33 -20.73 6.89
C ILE A 35 8.68 -20.03 6.98
N THR A 36 9.36 -19.93 5.86
CA THR A 36 10.52 -19.07 5.70
C THR A 36 10.06 -17.63 5.49
N VAL A 37 10.62 -16.69 6.26
CA VAL A 37 10.35 -15.26 6.07
C VAL A 37 11.44 -14.67 5.19
N ALA A 38 11.07 -14.26 3.99
CA ALA A 38 11.96 -13.59 3.04
C ALA A 38 11.20 -12.43 2.38
N HIS A 39 11.69 -11.23 2.57
CA HIS A 39 11.15 -10.02 1.93
C HIS A 39 11.43 -10.05 0.43
N ASP A 40 10.51 -9.48 -0.39
CA ASP A 40 10.65 -9.44 -1.85
C ASP A 40 11.93 -8.71 -2.32
N GLY A 41 12.46 -7.86 -1.45
CA GLY A 41 13.66 -7.08 -1.73
C GLY A 41 13.36 -5.80 -2.49
N ILE A 42 14.37 -4.93 -2.49
CA ILE A 42 14.44 -3.71 -3.29
C ILE A 42 15.89 -3.58 -3.75
N ASP A 43 16.10 -3.23 -5.00
CA ASP A 43 17.43 -2.88 -5.49
C ASP A 43 17.86 -1.52 -4.90
N THR A 44 18.61 -1.58 -3.81
CA THR A 44 19.10 -0.40 -3.09
C THR A 44 20.18 0.36 -3.83
N ASN A 45 20.76 -0.21 -4.87
CA ASN A 45 21.70 0.51 -5.75
C ASN A 45 20.94 1.41 -6.73
N HIS A 46 19.74 1.02 -7.10
CA HIS A 46 18.88 1.76 -8.01
C HIS A 46 17.93 2.70 -7.28
N VAL A 47 17.34 2.25 -6.17
CA VAL A 47 16.39 3.02 -5.36
C VAL A 47 17.14 3.67 -4.19
N THR A 48 17.66 4.85 -4.42
CA THR A 48 18.40 5.63 -3.44
C THR A 48 17.69 6.92 -3.08
N ALA A 49 17.97 7.45 -1.89
CA ALA A 49 17.46 8.76 -1.50
C ALA A 49 18.09 9.85 -2.37
N ASN A 50 17.26 10.72 -2.94
CA ASN A 50 17.70 11.90 -3.67
C ASN A 50 17.20 13.16 -2.94
N THR A 51 18.11 13.89 -2.30
CA THR A 51 17.81 15.13 -1.56
C THR A 51 17.38 16.28 -2.47
N ASP A 52 17.77 16.21 -3.75
CA ASP A 52 17.49 17.23 -4.75
C ASP A 52 16.28 16.84 -5.64
N ALA A 53 15.54 15.83 -5.22
CA ALA A 53 14.34 15.40 -5.93
C ALA A 53 13.33 16.54 -6.05
N GLU A 54 12.82 16.74 -7.25
CA GLU A 54 11.79 17.72 -7.58
C GLU A 54 10.62 17.01 -8.27
N LEU A 55 9.41 17.19 -7.74
CA LEU A 55 8.19 16.70 -8.35
C LEU A 55 7.49 17.87 -9.06
N ARG A 56 7.47 17.86 -10.37
CA ARG A 56 6.76 18.85 -11.19
C ARG A 56 5.30 18.44 -11.37
N ILE A 57 4.41 19.37 -11.09
CA ILE A 57 2.96 19.14 -11.15
C ILE A 57 2.35 20.17 -12.12
N GLY A 58 1.72 19.67 -13.20
CA GLY A 58 0.95 20.49 -14.12
C GLY A 58 1.64 21.78 -14.57
N ASP A 59 0.99 22.91 -14.39
CA ASP A 59 1.35 24.23 -14.97
C ASP A 59 2.56 24.93 -14.31
N GLY A 60 3.59 24.19 -13.96
CA GLY A 60 4.86 24.77 -13.50
C GLY A 60 5.02 24.84 -11.98
N GLN A 61 4.11 24.26 -11.22
CA GLN A 61 4.31 24.07 -9.80
C GLN A 61 5.29 22.91 -9.57
N SER A 62 6.30 23.12 -8.72
CA SER A 62 7.19 22.03 -8.30
C SER A 62 7.22 21.89 -6.79
N LEU A 63 7.32 20.65 -6.32
CA LEU A 63 7.48 20.28 -4.93
C LEU A 63 8.87 19.66 -4.73
N THR A 64 9.51 20.03 -3.65
CA THR A 64 10.85 19.58 -3.30
C THR A 64 10.87 18.95 -1.91
N GLY A 65 12.00 18.41 -1.47
CA GLY A 65 12.17 17.92 -0.10
C GLY A 65 12.03 18.98 1.00
N LYS A 66 11.91 20.27 0.64
CA LYS A 66 11.68 21.38 1.58
C LYS A 66 10.20 21.63 1.84
N ASP A 67 9.34 21.11 0.98
CA ASP A 67 7.90 21.26 1.09
C ASP A 67 7.32 20.20 2.01
N GLU A 68 6.25 20.52 2.69
CA GLU A 68 5.50 19.55 3.47
C GLU A 68 4.59 18.77 2.53
N VAL A 69 5.04 17.60 2.10
CA VAL A 69 4.32 16.76 1.14
C VAL A 69 3.80 15.50 1.82
N ILE A 70 2.52 15.24 1.67
CA ILE A 70 1.87 14.02 2.11
C ILE A 70 1.41 13.25 0.88
N THR A 71 1.91 12.05 0.72
CA THR A 71 1.62 11.23 -0.45
C THR A 71 0.68 10.08 -0.12
N PHE A 72 -0.24 9.79 -1.04
CA PHE A 72 -0.98 8.56 -1.09
C PHE A 72 -0.74 7.90 -2.44
N ILE A 73 0.02 6.80 -2.44
CA ILE A 73 0.48 6.14 -3.66
C ILE A 73 -0.01 4.70 -3.66
N ASN A 74 -0.79 4.33 -4.68
CA ASN A 74 -1.27 2.97 -4.87
C ASN A 74 -1.45 2.66 -6.36
N ARG A 75 -1.54 1.37 -6.70
CA ARG A 75 -1.84 0.95 -8.07
C ARG A 75 -3.17 1.55 -8.55
N ASN A 76 -4.21 1.42 -7.72
CA ASN A 76 -5.52 2.00 -7.97
C ASN A 76 -6.04 2.70 -6.71
N LEU A 77 -6.82 3.76 -6.89
CA LEU A 77 -7.44 4.55 -5.82
C LEU A 77 -8.77 3.89 -5.42
N GLU A 78 -8.69 2.77 -4.75
CA GLU A 78 -9.82 1.90 -4.43
C GLU A 78 -9.98 1.67 -2.91
N PRO A 79 -11.18 1.27 -2.44
CA PRO A 79 -11.45 1.04 -1.01
C PRO A 79 -10.53 0.04 -0.35
N TYR A 80 -10.15 -1.05 -1.04
CA TYR A 80 -9.22 -2.06 -0.52
C TYR A 80 -7.83 -1.51 -0.18
N ARG A 81 -7.45 -0.40 -0.81
CA ARG A 81 -6.19 0.31 -0.57
C ARG A 81 -6.31 1.41 0.50
N GLY A 82 -7.49 1.57 1.08
CA GLY A 82 -7.74 2.58 2.11
C GLY A 82 -7.94 4.00 1.57
N TYR A 83 -8.12 4.17 0.25
CA TYR A 83 -8.29 5.48 -0.36
C TYR A 83 -9.41 6.31 0.30
N HIS A 84 -10.58 5.70 0.51
CA HIS A 84 -11.71 6.35 1.16
C HIS A 84 -11.43 6.77 2.62
N VAL A 85 -10.56 6.04 3.33
CA VAL A 85 -10.13 6.39 4.70
C VAL A 85 -9.21 7.59 4.65
N PHE A 86 -8.24 7.58 3.72
CA PHE A 86 -7.34 8.71 3.51
C PHE A 86 -8.12 9.98 3.17
N MET A 87 -9.05 9.93 2.23
CA MET A 87 -9.87 11.08 1.83
C MET A 87 -10.69 11.65 2.99
N ARG A 88 -11.24 10.80 3.87
CA ARG A 88 -11.96 11.25 5.06
C ARG A 88 -11.06 11.91 6.10
N ALA A 89 -9.80 11.55 6.16
CA ALA A 89 -8.84 12.14 7.08
C ALA A 89 -8.33 13.52 6.62
N LEU A 90 -8.39 13.82 5.31
CA LEU A 90 -7.83 15.04 4.72
C LEU A 90 -8.37 16.35 5.34
N PRO A 91 -9.67 16.53 5.59
CA PRO A 91 -10.17 17.79 6.13
C PRO A 91 -9.54 18.16 7.47
N GLU A 92 -9.42 17.20 8.37
CA GLU A 92 -8.78 17.42 9.67
C GLU A 92 -7.27 17.61 9.55
N LEU A 93 -6.64 16.83 8.69
CA LEU A 93 -5.21 16.90 8.42
C LEU A 93 -4.84 18.30 7.88
N LEU A 94 -5.54 18.79 6.87
CA LEU A 94 -5.29 20.10 6.27
C LEU A 94 -5.63 21.25 7.23
N ARG A 95 -6.60 21.07 8.11
CA ARG A 95 -6.87 22.03 9.17
C ARG A 95 -5.68 22.17 10.14
N LYS A 96 -5.01 21.05 10.47
CA LYS A 96 -3.84 21.02 11.35
C LYS A 96 -2.55 21.42 10.62
N ARG A 97 -2.47 21.16 9.34
CA ARG A 97 -1.29 21.37 8.49
C ARG A 97 -1.69 22.12 7.20
N PRO A 98 -2.03 23.41 7.30
CA PRO A 98 -2.63 24.17 6.18
C PRO A 98 -1.66 24.41 5.00
N LYS A 99 -0.36 24.19 5.20
CA LYS A 99 0.65 24.30 4.14
C LYS A 99 0.98 22.96 3.47
N ALA A 100 0.43 21.86 3.99
CA ALA A 100 0.72 20.54 3.44
C ALA A 100 0.18 20.40 2.01
N GLN A 101 1.01 19.87 1.15
CA GLN A 101 0.66 19.51 -0.23
C GLN A 101 0.27 18.03 -0.27
N ILE A 102 -0.89 17.74 -0.82
CA ILE A 102 -1.37 16.35 -0.93
C ILE A 102 -1.12 15.85 -2.35
N VAL A 103 -0.34 14.81 -2.46
CA VAL A 103 -0.05 14.16 -3.75
C VAL A 103 -0.70 12.78 -3.78
N LEU A 104 -1.62 12.60 -4.73
CA LEU A 104 -2.31 11.35 -4.98
C LEU A 104 -1.77 10.74 -6.26
N LEU A 105 -1.26 9.52 -6.18
CA LEU A 105 -0.79 8.76 -7.34
C LEU A 105 -1.45 7.38 -7.37
N GLY A 106 -2.17 7.11 -8.44
CA GLY A 106 -2.85 5.83 -8.66
C GLY A 106 -3.77 5.88 -9.86
N GLY A 107 -4.13 4.71 -10.36
CA GLY A 107 -5.13 4.57 -11.42
C GLY A 107 -6.56 4.63 -10.86
N ASP A 108 -7.51 4.70 -11.77
CA ASP A 108 -8.94 4.66 -11.49
C ASP A 108 -9.55 3.26 -11.66
N GLY A 109 -8.71 2.27 -11.96
CA GLY A 109 -9.12 0.88 -12.13
C GLY A 109 -9.43 0.17 -10.82
N LEU A 110 -9.86 -1.07 -10.93
CA LEU A 110 -10.13 -1.99 -9.82
C LEU A 110 -9.11 -3.11 -9.83
N SER A 111 -8.35 -3.27 -8.74
CA SER A 111 -7.44 -4.41 -8.54
C SER A 111 -8.14 -5.55 -7.83
N TYR A 112 -8.99 -5.24 -6.86
CA TYR A 112 -9.68 -6.19 -6.01
C TYR A 112 -11.12 -5.76 -5.71
N GLY A 113 -12.00 -6.75 -5.56
CA GLY A 113 -13.39 -6.51 -5.24
C GLY A 113 -14.33 -6.54 -6.45
N ALA A 114 -15.62 -6.37 -6.20
CA ALA A 114 -16.63 -6.29 -7.24
C ALA A 114 -16.63 -4.88 -7.86
N ARG A 115 -16.90 -4.83 -9.16
CA ARG A 115 -17.15 -3.54 -9.82
C ARG A 115 -18.37 -2.87 -9.17
N PRO A 116 -18.35 -1.55 -8.98
CA PRO A 116 -19.54 -0.83 -8.53
C PRO A 116 -20.70 -1.08 -9.53
N PRO A 117 -21.95 -1.04 -9.07
CA PRO A 117 -23.09 -1.10 -9.96
C PRO A 117 -23.02 -0.02 -11.03
N GLU A 118 -23.57 -0.32 -12.20
CA GLU A 118 -23.59 0.62 -13.33
C GLU A 118 -24.15 1.98 -12.92
N GLY A 119 -23.43 3.06 -13.22
CA GLY A 119 -23.80 4.42 -12.83
C GLY A 119 -23.38 4.85 -11.40
N LYS A 120 -22.59 4.02 -10.68
CA LYS A 120 -21.94 4.43 -9.42
C LYS A 120 -20.43 4.36 -9.57
N THR A 121 -19.79 5.46 -9.26
CA THR A 121 -18.31 5.57 -9.14
C THR A 121 -17.88 5.38 -7.71
#